data_d1cc869457231640617f6c171a5d70d6
#
_entry.id   d1cc869457231640617f6c171a5d70d6
#
_cell.length_a   1.000
_cell.length_b   1.000
_cell.length_c   1.000
_cell.angle_alpha   90.00
_cell.angle_beta   90.00
_cell.angle_gamma   90.00
#
_symmetry.space_group_name_H-M   'P 1'
#
loop_
_entity.id
_entity.type
_entity.pdbx_description
1 polymer ?
#
loop_
_entity_poly.entity_id
_entity_poly.type
_entity_poly.pdbx_seq_one_letter_code
_entity_poly.pdbx_strand_id
1 'polypeptide(L)'
;MDVRSIEEVAPVVEHNGTVPVWWLVSPREMQEITAGGHLELVSEFEVAGGGFVDPHSHPTHEFYYVTAGRGFMTIGDETREIAQGDLVHIPPDAVHSLRPVSDHAPIHCFCFAVAVAGAGEIDYTTH
;
A
#
# COMPACT_ATOMS: atom_id res chain seq x y z
N MET A 1 11.39 19.09 14.39
CA MET A 1 10.58 17.85 14.49
C MET A 1 9.83 17.66 13.20
N ASP A 2 9.99 16.51 12.55
CA ASP A 2 9.27 16.18 11.31
C ASP A 2 8.03 15.36 11.70
N VAL A 3 6.84 15.95 11.49
CA VAL A 3 5.56 15.30 11.78
C VAL A 3 4.72 15.34 10.51
N ARG A 4 4.26 14.19 10.06
CA ARG A 4 3.46 14.05 8.84
C ARG A 4 2.15 13.36 9.18
N SER A 5 1.07 13.87 8.64
CA SER A 5 -0.25 13.28 8.83
C SER A 5 -1.05 13.29 7.53
N ILE A 6 -2.02 12.40 7.44
CA ILE A 6 -2.92 12.36 6.29
C ILE A 6 -3.76 13.63 6.14
N GLU A 7 -3.90 14.42 7.20
CA GLU A 7 -4.62 15.70 7.16
C GLU A 7 -3.82 16.78 6.43
N GLU A 8 -2.49 16.66 6.39
CA GLU A 8 -1.58 17.66 5.83
C GLU A 8 -1.01 17.25 4.46
N VAL A 9 -1.07 15.97 4.13
CA VAL A 9 -0.57 15.41 2.87
C VAL A 9 -1.73 15.28 1.89
N ALA A 10 -1.59 15.86 0.69
CA ALA A 10 -2.58 15.69 -0.36
C ALA A 10 -2.50 14.26 -0.91
N PRO A 11 -3.63 13.55 -1.02
CA PRO A 11 -3.61 12.21 -1.59
C PRO A 11 -3.34 12.22 -3.09
N VAL A 12 -2.66 11.18 -3.56
CA VAL A 12 -2.56 10.85 -4.98
C VAL A 12 -3.56 9.74 -5.25
N VAL A 13 -4.45 9.93 -6.22
CA VAL A 13 -5.51 8.95 -6.49
C VAL A 13 -5.00 7.97 -7.54
N GLU A 14 -4.90 6.70 -7.17
CA GLU A 14 -4.38 5.61 -8.00
C GLU A 14 -5.48 4.60 -8.36
N HIS A 15 -5.12 3.52 -9.04
CA HIS A 15 -6.03 2.43 -9.44
C HIS A 15 -7.30 2.94 -10.14
N ASN A 16 -7.09 3.56 -11.31
CA ASN A 16 -8.18 4.13 -12.14
C ASN A 16 -8.93 5.28 -11.46
N GLY A 17 -8.25 6.05 -10.61
CA GLY A 17 -8.84 7.18 -9.93
C GLY A 17 -9.76 6.81 -8.77
N THR A 18 -9.61 5.61 -8.21
CA THR A 18 -10.51 5.11 -7.17
C THR A 18 -9.87 4.91 -5.80
N VAL A 19 -8.52 4.88 -5.73
CA VAL A 19 -7.82 4.61 -4.47
C VAL A 19 -6.94 5.81 -4.11
N PRO A 20 -7.34 6.65 -3.13
CA PRO A 20 -6.47 7.69 -2.63
C PRO A 20 -5.33 7.09 -1.81
N VAL A 21 -4.11 7.54 -2.10
CA VAL A 21 -2.90 7.14 -1.39
C VAL A 21 -2.26 8.38 -0.78
N TRP A 22 -2.04 8.36 0.52
CA TRP A 22 -1.33 9.41 1.24
C TRP A 22 0.12 8.99 1.42
N TRP A 23 1.01 9.58 0.60
CA TRP A 23 2.45 9.34 0.68
C TRP A 23 3.04 10.10 1.86
N LEU A 24 3.09 9.48 3.02
CA LEU A 24 3.70 10.09 4.21
C LEU A 24 5.20 10.26 4.03
N VAL A 25 5.83 9.27 3.43
CA VAL A 25 7.19 9.36 2.89
C VAL A 25 7.18 8.69 1.52
N SER A 26 7.38 9.46 0.47
CA SER A 26 7.42 8.91 -0.88
C SER A 26 8.69 8.08 -1.12
N PRO A 27 8.72 7.20 -2.12
CA PRO A 27 9.93 6.44 -2.45
C PRO A 27 11.15 7.34 -2.68
N ARG A 28 10.96 8.46 -3.36
CA ARG A 28 12.05 9.42 -3.62
C ARG A 28 12.57 10.04 -2.33
N GLU A 29 11.68 10.49 -1.46
CA GLU A 29 12.06 11.05 -0.16
C GLU A 29 12.75 10.00 0.73
N MET A 30 12.28 8.75 0.68
CA MET A 30 12.86 7.67 1.45
C MET A 30 14.29 7.38 1.01
N GLN A 31 14.57 7.40 -0.30
CA GLN A 31 15.93 7.26 -0.81
C GLN A 31 16.84 8.38 -0.29
N GLU A 32 16.34 9.62 -0.26
CA GLU A 32 17.09 10.76 0.26
C GLU A 32 17.36 10.64 1.76
N ILE A 33 16.33 10.30 2.54
CA ILE A 33 16.44 10.19 4.01
C ILE A 33 17.36 9.05 4.43
N THR A 34 17.29 7.92 3.74
CA THR A 34 18.03 6.70 4.10
C THR A 34 19.33 6.52 3.32
N ALA A 35 19.64 7.45 2.41
CA ALA A 35 20.79 7.35 1.51
C ALA A 35 20.83 6.03 0.72
N GLY A 36 19.67 5.61 0.22
CA GLY A 36 19.54 4.36 -0.53
C GLY A 36 19.38 3.11 0.33
N GLY A 37 18.98 3.28 1.59
CA GLY A 37 18.73 2.16 2.50
C GLY A 37 17.54 1.29 2.09
N HIS A 38 17.20 0.34 2.95
CA HIS A 38 16.25 -0.73 2.60
C HIS A 38 14.77 -0.38 2.68
N LEU A 39 14.37 0.64 3.45
CA LEU A 39 12.96 1.04 3.52
C LEU A 39 12.62 1.88 2.29
N GLU A 40 11.65 1.40 1.49
CA GLU A 40 11.33 1.98 0.18
C GLU A 40 10.24 3.04 0.24
N LEU A 41 9.20 2.82 1.05
CA LEU A 41 8.09 3.74 1.19
C LEU A 41 7.34 3.55 2.50
N VAL A 42 6.62 4.60 2.88
CA VAL A 42 5.60 4.56 3.94
C VAL A 42 4.38 5.34 3.44
N SER A 43 3.20 4.74 3.49
CA SER A 43 1.97 5.35 3.00
C SER A 43 0.75 4.90 3.79
N GLU A 44 -0.35 5.58 3.57
CA GLU A 44 -1.68 5.11 3.91
C GLU A 44 -2.52 5.14 2.64
N PHE A 45 -3.48 4.22 2.55
CA PHE A 45 -4.44 4.22 1.46
C PHE A 45 -5.81 3.76 1.94
N GLU A 46 -6.82 4.14 1.18
CA GLU A 46 -8.21 3.77 1.46
C GLU A 46 -8.87 3.23 0.19
N VAL A 47 -9.54 2.11 0.30
CA VAL A 47 -10.35 1.55 -0.77
C VAL A 47 -11.81 1.72 -0.40
N ALA A 48 -12.53 2.53 -1.17
CA ALA A 48 -13.97 2.74 -0.95
C ALA A 48 -14.78 1.46 -1.18
N GLY A 49 -15.94 1.38 -0.55
CA GLY A 49 -16.88 0.29 -0.85
C GLY A 49 -17.17 0.23 -2.35
N GLY A 50 -17.14 -0.96 -2.93
CA GLY A 50 -17.27 -1.17 -4.36
C GLY A 50 -16.02 -0.94 -5.19
N GLY A 51 -14.97 -0.37 -4.58
CA GLY A 51 -13.66 -0.21 -5.23
C GLY A 51 -12.74 -1.41 -5.00
N PHE A 52 -11.58 -1.36 -5.60
CA PHE A 52 -10.54 -2.37 -5.38
C PHE A 52 -9.18 -1.87 -5.82
N VAL A 53 -8.14 -2.43 -5.20
CA VAL A 53 -6.76 -2.28 -5.66
C VAL A 53 -6.56 -3.29 -6.80
N ASP A 54 -6.20 -2.80 -7.99
CA ASP A 54 -5.98 -3.65 -9.16
C ASP A 54 -4.89 -4.70 -8.88
N PRO A 55 -5.01 -5.93 -9.43
CA PRO A 55 -3.93 -6.91 -9.34
C PRO A 55 -2.63 -6.33 -9.90
N HIS A 56 -1.58 -6.37 -9.09
CA HIS A 56 -0.26 -5.85 -9.47
C HIS A 56 0.83 -6.50 -8.60
N SER A 57 2.08 -6.28 -8.95
CA SER A 57 3.21 -6.81 -8.21
C SER A 57 4.35 -5.80 -8.14
N HIS A 58 5.20 -5.95 -7.13
CA HIS A 58 6.41 -5.17 -6.94
C HIS A 58 7.58 -6.07 -6.54
N PRO A 59 8.82 -5.72 -6.88
CA PRO A 59 10.00 -6.48 -6.48
C PRO A 59 10.43 -6.16 -5.03
N THR A 60 9.50 -5.73 -4.18
CA THR A 60 9.74 -5.40 -2.77
C THR A 60 8.96 -6.33 -1.86
N HIS A 61 9.41 -6.43 -0.60
CA HIS A 61 8.51 -6.85 0.47
C HIS A 61 7.57 -5.69 0.78
N GLU A 62 6.27 -5.92 0.73
CA GLU A 62 5.27 -4.91 1.05
C GLU A 62 4.43 -5.38 2.22
N PHE A 63 4.03 -4.45 3.08
CA PHE A 63 3.26 -4.74 4.28
C PHE A 63 2.06 -3.82 4.35
N TYR A 64 0.86 -4.41 4.52
CA TYR A 64 -0.36 -3.68 4.80
C TYR A 64 -0.78 -3.95 6.24
N TYR A 65 -0.97 -2.90 7.00
CA TYR A 65 -1.58 -2.98 8.32
C TYR A 65 -2.97 -2.32 8.27
N VAL A 66 -4.01 -3.10 8.55
CA VAL A 66 -5.39 -2.60 8.47
C VAL A 66 -5.69 -1.75 9.70
N THR A 67 -5.99 -0.48 9.47
CA THR A 67 -6.30 0.48 10.54
C THR A 67 -7.81 0.67 10.74
N ALA A 68 -8.62 0.39 9.71
CA ALA A 68 -10.08 0.45 9.81
C ALA A 68 -10.72 -0.39 8.70
N GLY A 69 -11.87 -0.97 8.99
CA GLY A 69 -12.65 -1.72 8.01
C GLY A 69 -12.22 -3.17 7.85
N ARG A 70 -12.79 -3.82 6.82
CA ARG A 70 -12.59 -5.24 6.48
C ARG A 70 -12.48 -5.38 4.98
N GLY A 71 -11.67 -6.33 4.52
CA GLY A 71 -11.50 -6.58 3.10
C GLY A 71 -11.12 -8.01 2.78
N PHE A 72 -11.18 -8.35 1.48
CA PHE A 72 -10.64 -9.60 0.95
C PHE A 72 -9.31 -9.32 0.29
N MET A 73 -8.26 -9.89 0.86
CA MET A 73 -6.90 -9.82 0.32
C MET A 73 -6.63 -11.05 -0.53
N THR A 74 -6.15 -10.83 -1.76
CA THR A 74 -5.72 -11.91 -2.66
C THR A 74 -4.23 -11.79 -2.91
N ILE A 75 -3.49 -12.87 -2.68
CA ILE A 75 -2.07 -13.00 -3.02
C ILE A 75 -1.92 -14.29 -3.81
N GLY A 76 -1.50 -14.18 -5.07
CA GLY A 76 -1.46 -15.33 -5.97
C GLY A 76 -2.86 -15.90 -6.19
N ASP A 77 -3.05 -17.17 -5.85
CA ASP A 77 -4.34 -17.87 -5.95
C ASP A 77 -5.07 -18.02 -4.60
N GLU A 78 -4.54 -17.39 -3.54
CA GLU A 78 -5.12 -17.45 -2.19
C GLU A 78 -5.85 -16.14 -1.87
N THR A 79 -7.08 -16.27 -1.36
CA THR A 79 -7.89 -15.14 -0.91
C THR A 79 -8.30 -15.35 0.54
N ARG A 80 -8.14 -14.31 1.34
CA ARG A 80 -8.49 -14.34 2.76
C ARG A 80 -9.12 -13.01 3.19
N GLU A 81 -10.11 -13.07 4.09
CA GLU A 81 -10.64 -11.89 4.75
C GLU A 81 -9.64 -11.35 5.77
N ILE A 82 -9.43 -10.03 5.74
CA ILE A 82 -8.61 -9.29 6.69
C ILE A 82 -9.43 -8.18 7.34
N ALA A 83 -9.04 -7.78 8.54
CA ALA A 83 -9.76 -6.80 9.35
C ALA A 83 -8.79 -5.95 10.16
N GLN A 84 -9.32 -4.91 10.80
CA GLN A 84 -8.56 -4.03 11.68
C GLN A 84 -7.65 -4.82 12.63
N GLY A 85 -6.37 -4.47 12.66
CA GLY A 85 -5.35 -5.13 13.48
C GLY A 85 -4.57 -6.22 12.75
N ASP A 86 -4.96 -6.59 11.53
CA ASP A 86 -4.23 -7.59 10.74
C ASP A 86 -3.06 -6.95 10.00
N LEU A 87 -1.92 -7.62 10.01
CA LEU A 87 -0.76 -7.32 9.18
C LEU A 87 -0.66 -8.34 8.06
N VAL A 88 -0.60 -7.85 6.82
CA VAL A 88 -0.40 -8.70 5.63
C VAL A 88 1.00 -8.48 5.12
N HIS A 89 1.77 -9.55 4.96
CA HIS A 89 3.05 -9.52 4.28
C HIS A 89 2.87 -10.00 2.84
N ILE A 90 3.26 -9.16 1.89
CA ILE A 90 3.24 -9.45 0.46
C ILE A 90 4.67 -9.68 0.00
N PRO A 91 5.05 -10.93 -0.36
CA PRO A 91 6.40 -11.22 -0.82
C PRO A 91 6.75 -10.52 -2.12
N PRO A 92 8.06 -10.36 -2.43
CA PRO A 92 8.49 -9.81 -3.71
C PRO A 92 7.87 -10.55 -4.90
N ASP A 93 7.43 -9.79 -5.90
CA ASP A 93 6.87 -10.27 -7.16
C ASP A 93 5.53 -11.03 -7.05
N ALA A 94 4.96 -11.14 -5.86
CA ALA A 94 3.64 -11.76 -5.69
C ALA A 94 2.54 -10.83 -6.19
N VAL A 95 1.73 -11.32 -7.12
CA VAL A 95 0.56 -10.58 -7.62
C VAL A 95 -0.47 -10.50 -6.49
N HIS A 96 -0.93 -9.31 -6.20
CA HIS A 96 -1.86 -9.07 -5.11
C HIS A 96 -2.93 -8.03 -5.46
N SER A 97 -4.05 -8.14 -4.77
CA SER A 97 -5.19 -7.23 -4.88
C SER A 97 -5.96 -7.18 -3.56
N LEU A 98 -6.76 -6.14 -3.38
CA LEU A 98 -7.54 -5.94 -2.17
C LEU A 98 -8.86 -5.28 -2.52
N ARG A 99 -9.96 -5.77 -1.95
CA ARG A 99 -11.25 -5.12 -2.04
C ARG A 99 -11.97 -5.11 -0.69
N PRO A 100 -12.77 -4.07 -0.38
CA PRO A 100 -13.60 -4.08 0.82
C PRO A 100 -14.60 -5.24 0.79
N VAL A 101 -14.95 -5.74 1.97
CA VAL A 101 -16.02 -6.74 2.12
C VAL A 101 -17.37 -6.12 1.75
N SER A 102 -17.61 -4.87 2.17
CA SER A 102 -18.88 -4.16 1.96
C SER A 102 -18.80 -3.23 0.77
N ASP A 103 -19.88 -3.14 -0.01
CA ASP A 103 -20.03 -2.12 -1.05
C ASP A 103 -20.28 -0.72 -0.48
N HIS A 104 -20.48 -0.62 0.83
CA HIS A 104 -20.88 0.62 1.51
C HIS A 104 -19.87 1.11 2.56
N ALA A 105 -18.81 0.38 2.82
CA ALA A 105 -17.82 0.73 3.83
C ALA A 105 -16.41 0.52 3.30
N PRO A 106 -15.48 1.46 3.57
CA PRO A 106 -14.11 1.36 3.09
C PRO A 106 -13.26 0.43 3.95
N ILE A 107 -12.11 0.03 3.39
CA ILE A 107 -10.98 -0.49 4.17
C ILE A 107 -9.84 0.53 4.09
N HIS A 108 -9.20 0.81 5.22
CA HIS A 108 -8.09 1.73 5.33
C HIS A 108 -6.86 0.99 5.84
N CYS A 109 -5.72 1.17 5.18
CA CYS A 109 -4.47 0.49 5.50
C CYS A 109 -3.31 1.48 5.61
N PHE A 110 -2.42 1.18 6.56
CA PHE A 110 -1.06 1.72 6.60
C PHE A 110 -0.16 0.75 5.84
N CYS A 111 0.69 1.28 4.96
CA CYS A 111 1.53 0.48 4.09
C CYS A 111 2.99 0.91 4.19
N PHE A 112 3.89 -0.06 4.21
CA PHE A 112 5.30 0.20 4.02
C PHE A 112 5.93 -0.92 3.18
N ALA A 113 7.03 -0.60 2.52
CA ALA A 113 7.72 -1.56 1.67
C ALA A 113 9.23 -1.52 1.92
N VAL A 114 9.85 -2.68 1.83
CA VAL A 114 11.28 -2.87 2.03
C VAL A 114 11.90 -3.32 0.72
N ALA A 115 12.91 -2.58 0.27
CA ALA A 115 13.63 -2.89 -0.95
C ALA A 115 14.38 -4.23 -0.84
N VAL A 116 14.42 -4.96 -1.96
CA VAL A 116 15.26 -6.15 -2.09
C VAL A 116 16.57 -5.75 -2.75
N ALA A 117 17.69 -6.17 -2.18
CA ALA A 117 19.01 -5.86 -2.72
C ALA A 117 19.13 -6.34 -4.18
N GLY A 118 19.54 -5.43 -5.06
CA GLY A 118 19.72 -5.74 -6.48
C GLY A 118 18.45 -5.71 -7.34
N ALA A 119 17.29 -5.38 -6.77
CA ALA A 119 16.02 -5.31 -7.51
C ALA A 119 15.90 -4.10 -8.45
N GLY A 120 16.75 -3.10 -8.29
CA GLY A 120 16.72 -1.90 -9.11
C GLY A 120 15.69 -0.88 -8.65
N GLU A 121 15.44 0.11 -9.51
CA GLU A 121 14.50 1.19 -9.24
C GLU A 121 13.06 0.72 -9.46
N ILE A 122 12.16 1.18 -8.60
CA ILE A 122 10.75 0.81 -8.63
C ILE A 122 9.92 2.03 -8.98
N ASP A 123 9.04 1.89 -9.96
CA ASP A 123 8.09 2.92 -10.34
C ASP A 123 6.72 2.62 -9.72
N TYR A 124 6.33 3.44 -8.75
CA TYR A 124 5.04 3.34 -8.08
C TYR A 124 3.96 4.21 -8.72
N THR A 125 4.27 4.91 -9.80
CA THR A 125 3.33 5.86 -10.43
C THR A 125 2.54 5.28 -11.59
N THR A 126 2.85 4.07 -12.03
CA THR A 126 2.29 3.44 -13.23
C THR A 126 1.28 2.32 -12.94
N HIS A 127 0.64 2.38 -11.82
CA HIS A 127 -0.37 1.37 -11.43
C HIS A 127 -1.74 1.63 -12.01
#